data_f686178f23ac293a2acd51888839bf2e
#
_entry.id   f686178f23ac293a2acd51888839bf2e
#
_cell.length_a   1.000
_cell.length_b   1.000
_cell.length_c   1.000
_cell.angle_alpha   90.00
_cell.angle_beta   90.00
_cell.angle_gamma   90.00
#
_symmetry.space_group_name_H-M   'P 1'
#
loop_
_entity.id
_entity.type
_entity.pdbx_description
1 polymer ?
#
loop_
_entity_poly.entity_id
_entity_poly.type
_entity_poly.pdbx_seq_one_letter_code
_entity_poly.pdbx_strand_id
1 'polypeptide(L)'
;MTETSAFASSLPSHRPLGTPLGAHPTRVLFLGSGELGKEVTIELMRLGAWVCAADSYAGAPAQQVANEARVLDMADAARLRAMFDEVRPDIIVPEVEAIATGELSDAAARGVQVVPSAEIAAICMDRERLRVLAHEDLGLPTTPYRFAGSLEELRAGAREVGYPC
;
A
#
# COMPACT_ATOMS: atom_id res chain seq x y z
N MET A 1 -5.05 34.36 18.97
CA MET A 1 -3.68 34.24 18.43
C MET A 1 -3.47 32.77 18.12
N THR A 2 -3.58 32.48 16.85
CA THR A 2 -3.75 31.16 16.26
C THR A 2 -2.38 30.52 15.99
N GLU A 3 -2.11 29.40 16.64
CA GLU A 3 -0.95 28.53 16.31
C GLU A 3 -1.21 27.76 15.01
N THR A 4 -0.87 28.37 13.91
CA THR A 4 -0.88 27.74 12.57
C THR A 4 0.55 27.71 12.04
N SER A 5 1.47 27.02 12.71
CA SER A 5 2.86 26.99 12.24
C SER A 5 3.64 25.70 12.51
N ALA A 6 3.00 24.53 12.61
CA ALA A 6 3.74 23.28 12.84
C ALA A 6 3.73 22.31 11.64
N PHE A 7 3.03 22.61 10.55
CA PHE A 7 2.90 21.67 9.40
C PHE A 7 3.86 21.96 8.23
N ALA A 8 4.68 22.99 8.30
CA ALA A 8 5.48 23.43 7.14
C ALA A 8 6.95 22.96 7.12
N SER A 9 7.42 22.12 8.05
CA SER A 9 8.86 21.89 8.21
C SER A 9 9.37 20.47 7.91
N SER A 10 8.59 19.61 7.24
CA SER A 10 9.06 18.24 6.89
C SER A 10 8.65 17.74 5.52
N LEU A 11 8.47 18.64 4.55
CA LEU A 11 8.42 18.15 3.16
C LEU A 11 9.83 17.67 2.79
N PRO A 12 10.00 16.40 2.35
CA PRO A 12 11.29 15.91 1.89
C PRO A 12 11.81 16.82 0.77
N SER A 13 13.11 17.07 0.77
CA SER A 13 13.78 17.81 -0.28
C SER A 13 13.34 17.28 -1.65
N HIS A 14 12.78 18.14 -2.51
CA HIS A 14 12.30 17.77 -3.83
C HIS A 14 13.42 17.09 -4.63
N ARG A 15 13.38 15.77 -4.73
CA ARG A 15 14.24 15.03 -5.65
C ARG A 15 13.62 15.13 -7.04
N PRO A 16 14.34 15.59 -8.06
CA PRO A 16 13.79 15.63 -9.42
C PRO A 16 13.49 14.22 -9.92
N LEU A 17 12.37 14.06 -10.63
CA LEU A 17 12.04 12.79 -11.27
C LEU A 17 13.03 12.48 -12.38
N GLY A 18 13.66 11.31 -12.30
CA GLY A 18 14.50 10.78 -13.36
C GLY A 18 13.65 9.98 -14.37
N THR A 19 13.90 10.16 -15.65
CA THR A 19 13.18 9.46 -16.72
C THR A 19 13.72 8.04 -16.95
N PRO A 20 12.93 7.11 -17.54
CA PRO A 20 13.30 5.70 -17.72
C PRO A 20 14.60 5.49 -18.53
N LEU A 21 14.90 6.38 -19.47
CA LEU A 21 16.10 6.32 -20.31
C LEU A 21 17.26 7.15 -19.75
N GLY A 22 17.05 7.83 -18.64
CA GLY A 22 18.09 8.61 -17.95
C GLY A 22 19.04 7.74 -17.15
N ALA A 23 20.17 8.31 -16.74
CA ALA A 23 21.16 7.62 -15.91
C ALA A 23 20.62 7.22 -14.52
N HIS A 24 19.65 7.95 -14.03
CA HIS A 24 19.02 7.74 -12.71
C HIS A 24 17.48 7.81 -12.82
N PRO A 25 16.84 6.78 -13.37
CA PRO A 25 15.38 6.75 -13.45
C PRO A 25 14.76 6.71 -12.06
N THR A 26 13.64 7.41 -11.87
CA THR A 26 12.81 7.20 -10.68
C THR A 26 12.05 5.88 -10.84
N ARG A 27 12.35 4.91 -10.00
CA ARG A 27 11.79 3.56 -10.08
C ARG A 27 10.63 3.40 -9.11
N VAL A 28 9.45 3.11 -9.63
CA VAL A 28 8.24 2.86 -8.85
C VAL A 28 7.88 1.38 -8.95
N LEU A 29 7.74 0.73 -7.81
CA LEU A 29 7.22 -0.62 -7.71
C LEU A 29 5.75 -0.55 -7.26
N PHE A 30 4.86 -1.02 -8.12
CA PHE A 30 3.43 -1.07 -7.85
C PHE A 30 3.05 -2.49 -7.41
N LEU A 31 2.49 -2.62 -6.20
CA LEU A 31 2.07 -3.89 -5.60
C LEU A 31 0.54 -4.01 -5.66
N GLY A 32 0.06 -4.79 -6.60
CA GLY A 32 -1.32 -4.86 -7.05
C GLY A 32 -1.44 -4.22 -8.43
N SER A 33 -1.90 -4.99 -9.40
CA SER A 33 -1.88 -4.59 -10.82
C SER A 33 -3.27 -4.63 -11.45
N GLY A 34 -4.31 -4.37 -10.63
CA GLY A 34 -5.70 -4.30 -11.07
C GLY A 34 -5.99 -3.08 -11.96
N GLU A 35 -7.27 -2.79 -12.17
CA GLU A 35 -7.72 -1.70 -13.05
C GLU A 35 -7.30 -0.33 -12.54
N LEU A 36 -7.45 -0.09 -11.22
CA LEU A 36 -6.98 1.14 -10.60
C LEU A 36 -5.46 1.27 -10.71
N GLY A 37 -4.74 0.18 -10.46
CA GLY A 37 -3.29 0.11 -10.62
C GLY A 37 -2.84 0.46 -12.04
N LYS A 38 -3.61 0.07 -13.07
CA LYS A 38 -3.34 0.42 -14.47
C LYS A 38 -3.41 1.93 -14.70
N GLU A 39 -4.46 2.60 -14.22
CA GLU A 39 -4.61 4.04 -14.38
C GLU A 39 -3.47 4.80 -13.69
N VAL A 40 -3.13 4.41 -12.48
CA VAL A 40 -1.99 5.02 -11.75
C VAL A 40 -0.67 4.76 -12.48
N THR A 41 -0.46 3.55 -13.02
CA THR A 41 0.73 3.22 -13.81
C THR A 41 0.86 4.10 -15.04
N ILE A 42 -0.24 4.33 -15.77
CA ILE A 42 -0.26 5.21 -16.95
C ILE A 42 0.16 6.63 -16.56
N GLU A 43 -0.37 7.17 -15.47
CA GLU A 43 -0.01 8.52 -15.02
C GLU A 43 1.44 8.62 -14.53
N LEU A 44 1.93 7.63 -13.80
CA LEU A 44 3.33 7.58 -13.39
C LEU A 44 4.27 7.58 -14.61
N MET A 45 3.93 6.81 -15.64
CA MET A 45 4.70 6.78 -16.88
C MET A 45 4.63 8.10 -17.66
N ARG A 46 3.48 8.80 -17.64
CA ARG A 46 3.37 10.16 -18.21
C ARG A 46 4.28 11.16 -17.50
N LEU A 47 4.42 11.01 -16.18
CA LEU A 47 5.37 11.82 -15.40
C LEU A 47 6.83 11.45 -15.65
N GLY A 48 7.09 10.37 -16.39
CA GLY A 48 8.43 9.90 -16.71
C GLY A 48 9.04 8.97 -15.67
N ALA A 49 8.24 8.35 -14.79
CA ALA A 49 8.74 7.30 -13.90
C ALA A 49 8.94 5.97 -14.65
N TRP A 50 9.89 5.17 -14.20
CA TRP A 50 10.00 3.77 -14.59
C TRP A 50 9.15 2.93 -13.63
N VAL A 51 8.21 2.16 -14.15
CA VAL A 51 7.23 1.42 -13.33
C VAL A 51 7.40 -0.08 -13.52
N CYS A 52 7.52 -0.81 -12.40
CA CYS A 52 7.36 -2.25 -12.31
C CYS A 52 6.00 -2.55 -11.67
N ALA A 53 5.15 -3.30 -12.36
CA ALA A 53 3.84 -3.72 -11.88
C ALA A 53 3.88 -5.19 -11.45
N ALA A 54 3.58 -5.46 -10.17
CA ALA A 54 3.60 -6.78 -9.58
C ALA A 54 2.18 -7.24 -9.19
N ASP A 55 1.88 -8.52 -9.46
CA ASP A 55 0.63 -9.15 -9.05
C ASP A 55 0.83 -10.65 -8.81
N SER A 56 -0.18 -11.33 -8.27
CA SER A 56 -0.20 -12.78 -8.07
C SER A 56 -0.42 -13.58 -9.34
N TYR A 57 -0.82 -12.94 -10.44
CA TYR A 57 -1.07 -13.59 -11.74
C TYR A 57 -0.49 -12.77 -12.89
N ALA A 58 -0.23 -13.46 -14.02
CA ALA A 58 0.31 -12.83 -15.23
C ALA A 58 -0.77 -12.13 -16.05
N GLY A 59 -0.39 -11.03 -16.71
CA GLY A 59 -1.27 -10.29 -17.60
C GLY A 59 -2.29 -9.42 -16.88
N ALA A 60 -2.07 -9.13 -15.60
CA ALA A 60 -2.88 -8.19 -14.85
C ALA A 60 -2.92 -6.80 -15.53
N PRO A 61 -4.00 -6.04 -15.37
CA PRO A 61 -4.22 -4.78 -16.12
C PRO A 61 -3.03 -3.82 -16.14
N ALA A 62 -2.42 -3.53 -15.00
CA ALA A 62 -1.27 -2.63 -14.93
C ALA A 62 0.00 -3.20 -15.57
N GLN A 63 0.18 -4.53 -15.55
CA GLN A 63 1.32 -5.20 -16.19
C GLN A 63 1.34 -5.00 -17.72
N GLN A 64 0.17 -4.75 -18.34
CA GLN A 64 0.05 -4.53 -19.78
C GLN A 64 0.64 -3.19 -20.24
N VAL A 65 0.80 -2.26 -19.33
CA VAL A 65 1.25 -0.88 -19.63
C VAL A 65 2.54 -0.49 -18.90
N ALA A 66 2.98 -1.25 -17.91
CA ALA A 66 4.21 -0.97 -17.16
C ALA A 66 5.48 -1.25 -17.98
N ASN A 67 6.62 -0.69 -17.54
CA ASN A 67 7.93 -0.98 -18.12
C ASN A 67 8.37 -2.42 -17.83
N GLU A 68 7.98 -2.96 -16.68
CA GLU A 68 8.28 -4.32 -16.26
C GLU A 68 7.10 -4.94 -15.52
N ALA A 69 6.88 -6.25 -15.72
CA ALA A 69 5.84 -7.03 -15.06
C ALA A 69 6.47 -8.12 -14.19
N ARG A 70 5.95 -8.30 -12.99
CA ARG A 70 6.37 -9.36 -12.05
C ARG A 70 5.17 -10.15 -11.56
N VAL A 71 5.36 -11.46 -11.40
CA VAL A 71 4.32 -12.35 -10.85
C VAL A 71 4.90 -13.06 -9.63
N LEU A 72 4.28 -12.83 -8.47
CA LEU A 72 4.67 -13.47 -7.22
C LEU A 72 3.52 -13.43 -6.21
N ASP A 73 3.59 -14.32 -5.23
CA ASP A 73 2.79 -14.20 -4.01
C ASP A 73 3.40 -13.09 -3.14
N MET A 74 2.72 -11.96 -3.05
CA MET A 74 3.17 -10.80 -2.28
C MET A 74 2.97 -10.97 -0.77
N ALA A 75 2.24 -12.00 -0.33
CA ALA A 75 2.15 -12.38 1.07
C ALA A 75 3.37 -13.20 1.53
N ASP A 76 4.17 -13.74 0.60
CA ASP A 76 5.46 -14.39 0.89
C ASP A 76 6.53 -13.32 1.10
N ALA A 77 6.89 -13.10 2.37
CA ALA A 77 7.87 -12.08 2.77
C ALA A 77 9.24 -12.26 2.09
N ALA A 78 9.71 -13.51 1.93
CA ALA A 78 11.02 -13.77 1.34
C ALA A 78 11.04 -13.42 -0.15
N ARG A 79 9.98 -13.76 -0.89
CA ARG A 79 9.82 -13.41 -2.31
C ARG A 79 9.67 -11.92 -2.51
N LEU A 80 8.90 -11.28 -1.65
CA LEU A 80 8.70 -9.84 -1.71
C LEU A 80 10.01 -9.08 -1.47
N ARG A 81 10.77 -9.48 -0.45
CA ARG A 81 12.10 -8.92 -0.17
C ARG A 81 13.05 -9.11 -1.35
N ALA A 82 13.14 -10.32 -1.91
CA ALA A 82 13.98 -10.59 -3.08
C ALA A 82 13.61 -9.68 -4.26
N MET A 83 12.32 -9.46 -4.52
CA MET A 83 11.86 -8.55 -5.55
C MET A 83 12.28 -7.10 -5.26
N PHE A 84 12.22 -6.63 -4.02
CA PHE A 84 12.70 -5.29 -3.67
C PHE A 84 14.21 -5.14 -3.95
N ASP A 85 14.99 -6.16 -3.66
CA ASP A 85 16.45 -6.15 -3.89
C ASP A 85 16.78 -6.19 -5.40
N GLU A 86 15.98 -6.87 -6.22
CA GLU A 86 16.12 -6.92 -7.69
C GLU A 86 15.67 -5.62 -8.36
N VAL A 87 14.46 -5.16 -8.03
CA VAL A 87 13.86 -3.96 -8.64
C VAL A 87 14.54 -2.69 -8.16
N ARG A 88 15.00 -2.66 -6.92
CA ARG A 88 15.60 -1.48 -6.26
C ARG A 88 14.74 -0.22 -6.44
N PRO A 89 13.48 -0.24 -5.96
CA PRO A 89 12.58 0.89 -6.14
C PRO A 89 13.01 2.10 -5.30
N ASP A 90 12.77 3.29 -5.83
CA ASP A 90 12.79 4.53 -5.05
C ASP A 90 11.48 4.70 -4.28
N ILE A 91 10.38 4.23 -4.89
CA ILE A 91 9.01 4.35 -4.37
C ILE A 91 8.31 3.00 -4.48
N ILE A 92 7.62 2.59 -3.41
CA ILE A 92 6.71 1.43 -3.40
C ILE A 92 5.29 1.93 -3.18
N VAL A 93 4.36 1.46 -4.01
CA VAL A 93 2.92 1.77 -3.92
C VAL A 93 2.16 0.47 -3.67
N PRO A 94 1.80 0.15 -2.42
CA PRO A 94 0.92 -0.98 -2.11
C PRO A 94 -0.55 -0.61 -2.41
N GLU A 95 -1.24 -1.44 -3.17
CA GLU A 95 -2.65 -1.21 -3.57
C GLU A 95 -3.57 -2.35 -3.13
N VAL A 96 -3.05 -3.58 -2.97
CA VAL A 96 -3.82 -4.75 -2.55
C VAL A 96 -3.56 -5.11 -1.08
N GLU A 97 -4.52 -5.83 -0.46
CA GLU A 97 -4.44 -6.20 0.96
C GLU A 97 -3.55 -7.44 1.23
N ALA A 98 -3.28 -8.27 0.23
CA ALA A 98 -2.49 -9.50 0.40
C ALA A 98 -0.99 -9.22 0.23
N ILE A 99 -0.39 -8.47 1.17
CA ILE A 99 1.03 -8.10 1.16
C ILE A 99 1.66 -8.41 2.53
N ALA A 100 2.89 -8.90 2.54
CA ALA A 100 3.72 -8.99 3.74
C ALA A 100 4.14 -7.59 4.21
N THR A 101 3.29 -6.90 4.98
CA THR A 101 3.45 -5.49 5.36
C THR A 101 4.72 -5.20 6.16
N GLY A 102 5.28 -6.20 6.85
CA GLY A 102 6.58 -6.09 7.52
C GLY A 102 7.70 -5.70 6.55
N GLU A 103 7.68 -6.23 5.33
CA GLU A 103 8.68 -5.91 4.30
C GLU A 103 8.58 -4.46 3.82
N LEU A 104 7.37 -3.86 3.84
CA LEU A 104 7.20 -2.44 3.54
C LEU A 104 7.87 -1.56 4.61
N SER A 105 7.73 -1.94 5.88
CA SER A 105 8.37 -1.25 6.99
C SER A 105 9.90 -1.35 6.91
N ASP A 106 10.41 -2.53 6.59
CA ASP A 106 11.85 -2.76 6.40
C ASP A 106 12.39 -1.99 5.20
N ALA A 107 11.65 -1.91 4.09
CA ALA A 107 12.01 -1.09 2.94
C ALA A 107 12.05 0.40 3.29
N ALA A 108 11.05 0.89 4.02
CA ALA A 108 10.99 2.28 4.49
C ALA A 108 12.18 2.61 5.41
N ALA A 109 12.55 1.70 6.32
CA ALA A 109 13.72 1.86 7.19
C ALA A 109 15.05 1.93 6.40
N ARG A 110 15.11 1.31 5.21
CA ARG A 110 16.24 1.39 4.28
C ARG A 110 16.22 2.63 3.37
N GLY A 111 15.25 3.52 3.53
CA GLY A 111 15.14 4.79 2.80
C GLY A 111 14.28 4.73 1.53
N VAL A 112 13.58 3.63 1.26
CA VAL A 112 12.59 3.54 0.18
C VAL A 112 11.33 4.30 0.60
N GLN A 113 10.80 5.14 -0.26
CA GLN A 113 9.53 5.82 0.00
C GLN A 113 8.36 4.85 -0.22
N VAL A 114 7.53 4.64 0.79
CA VAL A 114 6.30 3.83 0.69
C VAL A 114 5.09 4.77 0.71
N VAL A 115 4.18 4.64 -0.24
CA VAL A 115 3.01 5.54 -0.42
C VAL A 115 1.73 4.73 -0.63
N PRO A 116 0.76 4.77 0.30
CA PRO A 116 0.82 5.44 1.61
C PRO A 116 1.93 4.87 2.50
N SER A 117 2.24 5.50 3.64
CA SER A 117 3.31 5.01 4.51
C SER A 117 3.08 3.54 4.90
N ALA A 118 4.17 2.81 5.18
CA ALA A 118 4.08 1.39 5.56
C ALA A 118 3.16 1.17 6.78
N GLU A 119 3.14 2.10 7.73
CA GLU A 119 2.24 2.08 8.89
C GLU A 119 0.78 2.21 8.48
N ILE A 120 0.45 3.19 7.63
CA ILE A 120 -0.91 3.39 7.13
C ILE A 120 -1.36 2.19 6.29
N ALA A 121 -0.49 1.66 5.43
CA ALA A 121 -0.78 0.45 4.66
C ALA A 121 -1.10 -0.72 5.59
N ALA A 122 -0.30 -0.95 6.65
CA ALA A 122 -0.54 -2.02 7.61
C ALA A 122 -1.85 -1.85 8.38
N ILE A 123 -2.23 -0.62 8.75
CA ILE A 123 -3.53 -0.34 9.40
C ILE A 123 -4.69 -0.61 8.44
N CYS A 124 -4.61 -0.13 7.19
CA CYS A 124 -5.67 -0.31 6.20
C CYS A 124 -5.89 -1.78 5.81
N MET A 125 -4.84 -2.60 5.88
CA MET A 125 -4.90 -4.04 5.60
C MET A 125 -5.41 -4.87 6.78
N ASP A 126 -5.42 -4.32 7.99
CA ASP A 126 -5.95 -4.95 9.20
C ASP A 126 -7.32 -4.35 9.55
N ARG A 127 -8.39 -5.08 9.26
CA ARG A 127 -9.77 -4.61 9.47
C ARG A 127 -10.09 -4.31 10.94
N GLU A 128 -9.48 -5.04 11.88
CA GLU A 128 -9.64 -4.78 13.32
C GLU A 128 -8.95 -3.46 13.69
N ARG A 129 -7.68 -3.31 13.37
CA ARG A 129 -6.93 -2.07 13.65
C ARG A 129 -7.57 -0.85 13.01
N LEU A 130 -8.04 -0.97 11.77
CA LEU A 130 -8.73 0.13 11.10
C LEU A 130 -10.02 0.54 11.82
N ARG A 131 -10.81 -0.43 12.30
CA ARG A 131 -12.06 -0.17 13.05
C ARG A 131 -11.79 0.47 14.41
N VAL A 132 -10.81 -0.06 15.14
CA VAL A 132 -10.39 0.52 16.44
C VAL A 132 -9.90 1.95 16.24
N LEU A 133 -8.99 2.19 15.31
CA LEU A 133 -8.50 3.54 15.01
C LEU A 133 -9.65 4.49 14.66
N ALA A 134 -10.55 4.10 13.75
CA ALA A 134 -11.62 4.97 13.31
C ALA A 134 -12.64 5.28 14.42
N HIS A 135 -13.07 4.27 15.15
CA HIS A 135 -14.16 4.40 16.12
C HIS A 135 -13.68 4.80 17.51
N GLU A 136 -12.69 4.09 18.04
CA GLU A 136 -12.27 4.25 19.44
C GLU A 136 -11.28 5.41 19.60
N ASP A 137 -10.31 5.53 18.70
CA ASP A 137 -9.27 6.56 18.83
C ASP A 137 -9.69 7.90 18.22
N LEU A 138 -10.33 7.89 17.04
CA LEU A 138 -10.70 9.10 16.31
C LEU A 138 -12.16 9.52 16.50
N GLY A 139 -13.00 8.70 17.12
CA GLY A 139 -14.42 9.00 17.36
C GLY A 139 -15.25 9.17 16.09
N LEU A 140 -14.82 8.56 14.97
CA LEU A 140 -15.55 8.63 13.71
C LEU A 140 -16.77 7.72 13.74
N PRO A 141 -17.89 8.12 13.11
CA PRO A 141 -19.05 7.25 13.00
C PRO A 141 -18.74 6.02 12.14
N THR A 142 -18.99 4.84 12.68
CA THR A 142 -18.86 3.56 11.98
C THR A 142 -20.13 2.75 12.11
N THR A 143 -20.33 1.74 11.25
CA THR A 143 -21.36 0.74 11.47
C THR A 143 -21.05 -0.04 12.76
N PRO A 144 -22.07 -0.53 13.49
CA PRO A 144 -21.83 -1.45 14.61
C PRO A 144 -20.99 -2.64 14.20
N TYR A 145 -20.05 -3.06 15.05
CA TYR A 145 -19.16 -4.17 14.75
C TYR A 145 -18.84 -5.00 16.01
N ARG A 146 -18.44 -6.25 15.81
CA ARG A 146 -17.83 -7.11 16.80
C ARG A 146 -16.73 -7.93 16.13
N PHE A 147 -15.64 -8.12 16.85
CA PHE A 147 -14.58 -9.03 16.44
C PHE A 147 -14.88 -10.42 17.00
N ALA A 148 -14.52 -11.46 16.27
CA ALA A 148 -14.79 -12.85 16.63
C ALA A 148 -13.62 -13.74 16.21
N GLY A 149 -13.03 -14.44 17.17
CA GLY A 149 -11.98 -15.45 16.94
C GLY A 149 -12.52 -16.88 16.90
N SER A 150 -13.84 -17.07 17.14
CA SER A 150 -14.48 -18.38 17.13
C SER A 150 -15.88 -18.31 16.53
N LEU A 151 -16.42 -19.48 16.15
CA LEU A 151 -17.80 -19.58 15.65
C LEU A 151 -18.84 -19.17 16.70
N GLU A 152 -18.58 -19.46 17.98
CA GLU A 152 -19.44 -19.08 19.08
C GLU A 152 -19.50 -17.55 19.23
N GLU A 153 -18.34 -16.90 19.26
CA GLU A 153 -18.23 -15.44 19.32
C GLU A 153 -18.85 -14.76 18.09
N LEU A 154 -18.65 -15.33 16.89
CA LEU A 154 -19.28 -14.83 15.67
C LEU A 154 -20.82 -14.85 15.79
N ARG A 155 -21.39 -15.96 16.29
CA ARG A 155 -22.84 -16.06 16.49
C ARG A 155 -23.37 -15.11 17.57
N ALA A 156 -22.62 -14.92 18.64
CA ALA A 156 -22.94 -13.95 19.69
C ALA A 156 -22.87 -12.51 19.14
N GLY A 157 -21.80 -12.15 18.48
CA GLY A 157 -21.60 -10.84 17.88
C GLY A 157 -22.66 -10.50 16.83
N ALA A 158 -23.02 -11.46 15.97
CA ALA A 158 -24.06 -11.26 14.97
C ALA A 158 -25.45 -10.98 15.58
N ARG A 159 -25.78 -11.60 16.73
CA ARG A 159 -27.02 -11.30 17.45
C ARG A 159 -27.00 -9.91 18.07
N GLU A 160 -25.85 -9.48 18.57
CA GLU A 160 -25.66 -8.16 19.18
C GLU A 160 -25.70 -7.04 18.15
N VAL A 161 -25.02 -7.22 17.03
CA VAL A 161 -24.99 -6.25 15.91
C VAL A 161 -26.36 -6.19 15.23
N GLY A 162 -27.07 -7.30 15.15
CA GLY A 162 -28.37 -7.42 14.50
C GLY A 162 -28.25 -7.86 13.04
N TYR A 163 -29.40 -8.37 12.51
CA TYR A 163 -29.48 -8.79 11.11
C TYR A 163 -30.24 -7.78 10.26
N PRO A 164 -29.89 -7.63 8.96
CA PRO A 164 -28.78 -8.28 8.25
C PRO A 164 -27.42 -7.68 8.64
N CYS A 165 -26.38 -8.52 8.76
CA CYS A 165 -25.02 -8.10 9.05
C CYS A 165 -24.02 -8.84 8.17
#